data_fd45531c657392b6ea38b9f4887f303a
#
_entry.id   fd45531c657392b6ea38b9f4887f303a
#
_cell.length_a   1.000
_cell.length_b   1.000
_cell.length_c   1.000
_cell.angle_alpha   90.00
_cell.angle_beta   90.00
_cell.angle_gamma   90.00
#
_symmetry.space_group_name_H-M   'P 1'
#
loop_
_entity.id
_entity.type
_entity.pdbx_description
1 polymer ?
#
loop_
_entity_poly.entity_id
_entity_poly.type
_entity_poly.pdbx_seq_one_letter_code
_entity_poly.pdbx_strand_id
1 'polypeptide(L)'
;MSRSVNLPILPVEIMDMIVLWTNNGSVAHSLRDRISQYVLDRIEKNILIYGEVQGGKTRAIIEYIRENASRKKVLVVQNSLLVLKQYEQRLRSECIGYQVITANTERITEDLVIILNNKYRYKYFSKFEPANYILMLDESDQTINVCPLKLSKSVKKTVHITATPYNRMTYDRCIMVPRVANYYSVEDLTVSLTYTDDNTETVENFLKSDTGIMLINRYSYIGQMQHCAVTLARAFPQIPVVLLTSDKKIYLNNGVKILRCKSISKIIDNLRDYKHIIFIANRLSNRGLSYVSSDYKRHLTCQITRIRSNVTSFFQSLRILGIYNSKSLFNLELVIPDHEQKLFEKHLRFFKSFDIKEKLNNNLKITT
;
A
#
# COMPACT_ATOMS: atom_id res chain seq x y z
N MET A 1 -18.29 47.04 5.65
CA MET A 1 -19.21 45.92 5.97
C MET A 1 -18.40 44.78 6.56
N SER A 2 -18.39 44.70 7.88
CA SER A 2 -17.70 43.63 8.62
C SER A 2 -18.56 42.36 8.58
N ARG A 3 -18.06 41.29 7.95
CA ARG A 3 -18.68 39.99 8.06
C ARG A 3 -18.44 39.45 9.46
N SER A 4 -19.47 39.36 10.27
CA SER A 4 -19.43 38.62 11.53
C SER A 4 -19.20 37.14 11.22
N VAL A 5 -18.05 36.63 11.60
CA VAL A 5 -17.76 35.19 11.58
C VAL A 5 -18.51 34.60 12.77
N ASN A 6 -19.62 33.90 12.52
CA ASN A 6 -20.27 33.09 13.54
C ASN A 6 -19.32 31.97 13.96
N LEU A 7 -18.59 32.14 15.04
CA LEU A 7 -17.85 31.10 15.69
C LEU A 7 -18.84 30.05 16.20
N PRO A 8 -18.61 28.74 15.95
CA PRO A 8 -19.46 27.69 16.49
C PRO A 8 -19.45 27.77 18.02
N ILE A 9 -20.62 27.62 18.64
CA ILE A 9 -20.77 27.56 20.11
C ILE A 9 -19.89 26.41 20.61
N LEU A 10 -18.85 26.75 21.37
CA LEU A 10 -17.96 25.73 21.96
C LEU A 10 -18.74 24.94 23.02
N PRO A 11 -18.58 23.62 23.11
CA PRO A 11 -19.17 22.83 24.18
C PRO A 11 -18.74 23.32 25.56
N VAL A 12 -19.64 23.18 26.55
CA VAL A 12 -19.41 23.63 27.93
C VAL A 12 -18.10 23.15 28.51
N GLU A 13 -17.73 21.88 28.22
CA GLU A 13 -16.48 21.27 28.64
C GLU A 13 -15.22 22.01 28.12
N ILE A 14 -15.28 22.61 26.92
CA ILE A 14 -14.19 23.42 26.38
C ILE A 14 -14.19 24.83 27.04
N MET A 15 -15.35 25.37 27.32
CA MET A 15 -15.45 26.63 28.04
C MET A 15 -14.87 26.54 29.45
N ASP A 16 -15.18 25.45 30.17
CA ASP A 16 -14.61 25.15 31.50
C ASP A 16 -13.07 24.96 31.44
N MET A 17 -12.56 24.31 30.38
CA MET A 17 -11.12 24.17 30.15
C MET A 17 -10.44 25.52 29.83
N ILE A 18 -11.11 26.42 29.11
CA ILE A 18 -10.59 27.76 28.83
C ILE A 18 -10.56 28.64 30.10
N VAL A 19 -11.57 28.51 30.94
CA VAL A 19 -11.62 29.22 32.25
C VAL A 19 -10.50 28.76 33.18
N LEU A 20 -10.22 27.44 33.24
CA LEU A 20 -9.10 26.91 34.00
C LEU A 20 -7.75 27.38 33.44
N TRP A 21 -7.64 27.59 32.14
CA TRP A 21 -6.41 28.04 31.47
C TRP A 21 -6.08 29.51 31.80
N THR A 22 -7.09 30.37 31.93
CA THR A 22 -6.90 31.80 32.26
C THR A 22 -6.42 32.01 33.72
N ASN A 23 -6.65 31.00 34.58
CA ASN A 23 -6.35 31.11 36.01
C ASN A 23 -5.02 30.46 36.43
N ASN A 24 -4.35 29.63 35.59
CA ASN A 24 -3.13 28.91 35.93
C ASN A 24 -2.11 28.82 34.75
N GLY A 25 -1.18 29.76 34.70
CA GLY A 25 -0.22 29.91 33.60
C GLY A 25 0.75 28.74 33.36
N SER A 26 0.89 27.76 34.26
CA SER A 26 1.83 26.62 34.12
C SER A 26 1.22 25.35 33.50
N VAL A 27 -0.11 25.29 33.34
CA VAL A 27 -0.82 24.15 32.73
C VAL A 27 -1.03 24.34 31.23
N ALA A 28 -0.54 25.46 30.69
CA ALA A 28 -0.92 26.04 29.39
C ALA A 28 -0.59 25.15 28.17
N HIS A 29 0.57 24.48 28.11
CA HIS A 29 0.96 23.76 26.90
C HIS A 29 0.14 22.49 26.66
N SER A 30 -0.01 21.64 27.66
CA SER A 30 -0.74 20.37 27.49
C SER A 30 -2.24 20.57 27.24
N LEU A 31 -2.82 21.64 27.82
CA LEU A 31 -4.22 22.00 27.59
C LEU A 31 -4.45 22.61 26.22
N ARG A 32 -3.54 23.48 25.76
CA ARG A 32 -3.57 24.07 24.41
C ARG A 32 -3.48 22.99 23.34
N ASP A 33 -2.61 22.01 23.53
CA ASP A 33 -2.46 20.88 22.60
C ASP A 33 -3.72 20.00 22.58
N ARG A 34 -4.34 19.75 23.75
CA ARG A 34 -5.59 18.98 23.84
C ARG A 34 -6.78 19.73 23.22
N ILE A 35 -6.91 21.04 23.44
CA ILE A 35 -7.97 21.86 22.83
C ILE A 35 -7.76 21.94 21.31
N SER A 36 -6.52 22.17 20.85
CA SER A 36 -6.19 22.18 19.43
C SER A 36 -6.51 20.84 18.79
N GLN A 37 -6.14 19.73 19.41
CA GLN A 37 -6.43 18.39 18.95
C GLN A 37 -7.94 18.11 18.92
N TYR A 38 -8.69 18.54 19.94
CA TYR A 38 -10.14 18.34 20.01
C TYR A 38 -10.88 19.15 18.93
N VAL A 39 -10.45 20.38 18.66
CA VAL A 39 -11.00 21.23 17.60
C VAL A 39 -10.68 20.66 16.22
N LEU A 40 -9.44 20.23 16.00
CA LEU A 40 -9.00 19.57 14.75
C LEU A 40 -9.78 18.27 14.51
N ASP A 41 -10.01 17.48 15.55
CA ASP A 41 -10.77 16.25 15.46
C ASP A 41 -12.23 16.42 15.03
N ARG A 42 -12.84 17.55 15.34
CA ARG A 42 -14.22 17.85 14.90
C ARG A 42 -14.30 18.42 13.49
N ILE A 43 -13.25 19.09 13.04
CA ILE A 43 -13.21 19.78 11.73
C ILE A 43 -12.73 18.83 10.64
N GLU A 44 -11.72 17.99 10.93
CA GLU A 44 -11.11 17.12 9.95
C GLU A 44 -11.90 15.82 9.78
N LYS A 45 -12.67 15.73 8.70
CA LYS A 45 -13.41 14.51 8.32
C LYS A 45 -12.64 13.61 7.36
N ASN A 46 -11.88 14.20 6.44
CA ASN A 46 -11.14 13.49 5.41
C ASN A 46 -9.64 13.79 5.52
N ILE A 47 -8.86 12.83 5.96
CA ILE A 47 -7.40 12.95 6.06
C ILE A 47 -6.79 12.14 4.93
N LEU A 48 -5.77 12.69 4.27
CA LEU A 48 -4.94 11.97 3.32
C LEU A 48 -3.59 11.61 3.96
N ILE A 49 -3.23 10.32 3.96
CA ILE A 49 -1.85 9.87 4.13
C ILE A 49 -1.31 9.59 2.74
N TYR A 50 -0.43 10.47 2.28
CA TYR A 50 0.19 10.36 0.97
C TYR A 50 1.63 9.88 1.07
N GLY A 51 2.00 8.95 0.21
CA GLY A 51 3.37 8.50 0.07
C GLY A 51 3.56 7.76 -1.24
N GLU A 52 4.76 7.76 -1.77
CA GLU A 52 5.12 7.07 -3.01
C GLU A 52 4.82 5.57 -2.95
N VAL A 53 4.79 4.91 -4.13
CA VAL A 53 4.57 3.46 -4.23
C VAL A 53 5.65 2.73 -3.43
N GLN A 54 5.23 1.89 -2.47
CA GLN A 54 6.13 1.20 -1.52
C GLN A 54 7.04 2.14 -0.70
N GLY A 55 6.69 3.41 -0.58
CA GLY A 55 7.45 4.43 0.17
C GLY A 55 7.22 4.43 1.68
N GLY A 56 6.71 3.33 2.27
CA GLY A 56 6.55 3.23 3.73
C GLY A 56 5.18 3.61 4.27
N LYS A 57 4.14 3.79 3.42
CA LYS A 57 2.77 4.11 3.85
C LYS A 57 2.23 3.20 4.95
N THR A 58 2.54 1.90 4.90
CA THR A 58 2.10 0.95 5.94
C THR A 58 2.67 1.30 7.32
N ARG A 59 3.91 1.83 7.39
CA ARG A 59 4.49 2.32 8.64
C ARG A 59 3.73 3.55 9.14
N ALA A 60 3.43 4.50 8.27
CA ALA A 60 2.63 5.66 8.63
C ALA A 60 1.20 5.27 9.12
N ILE A 61 0.59 4.23 8.54
CA ILE A 61 -0.66 3.65 9.04
C ILE A 61 -0.49 3.15 10.48
N ILE A 62 0.58 2.41 10.77
CA ILE A 62 0.85 1.86 12.09
C ILE A 62 1.08 2.98 13.11
N GLU A 63 1.85 3.99 12.75
CA GLU A 63 2.09 5.18 13.58
C GLU A 63 0.76 5.91 13.86
N TYR A 64 -0.05 6.14 12.84
CA TYR A 64 -1.39 6.74 13.01
C TYR A 64 -2.30 5.91 13.93
N ILE A 65 -2.26 4.57 13.83
CA ILE A 65 -3.01 3.67 14.72
C ILE A 65 -2.56 3.84 16.17
N ARG A 66 -1.26 3.96 16.43
CA ARG A 66 -0.68 4.16 17.77
C ARG A 66 -1.05 5.52 18.37
N GLU A 67 -0.91 6.59 17.58
CA GLU A 67 -1.28 7.94 18.00
C GLU A 67 -2.76 8.08 18.36
N ASN A 68 -3.59 7.22 17.77
CA ASN A 68 -5.02 7.18 18.03
C ASN A 68 -5.43 5.90 18.81
N ALA A 69 -4.60 5.39 19.72
CA ALA A 69 -4.81 4.11 20.41
C ALA A 69 -6.19 4.03 21.11
N SER A 70 -6.62 5.11 21.75
CA SER A 70 -7.90 5.19 22.49
C SER A 70 -9.16 5.25 21.59
N ARG A 71 -9.01 5.20 20.27
CA ARG A 71 -10.13 5.34 19.32
C ARG A 71 -10.38 4.04 18.58
N LYS A 72 -11.63 3.72 18.34
CA LYS A 72 -12.03 2.61 17.48
C LYS A 72 -11.69 2.89 16.03
N LYS A 73 -11.03 1.95 15.36
CA LYS A 73 -10.55 2.08 13.98
C LYS A 73 -10.96 0.87 13.15
N VAL A 74 -11.34 1.10 11.91
CA VAL A 74 -11.50 0.04 10.92
C VAL A 74 -10.54 0.28 9.77
N LEU A 75 -9.60 -0.64 9.57
CA LEU A 75 -8.67 -0.66 8.45
C LEU A 75 -9.24 -1.52 7.34
N VAL A 76 -9.53 -0.89 6.21
CA VAL A 76 -9.95 -1.56 4.99
C VAL A 76 -8.72 -1.83 4.14
N VAL A 77 -8.45 -3.09 3.89
CA VAL A 77 -7.34 -3.53 3.03
C VAL A 77 -7.86 -4.14 1.74
N GLN A 78 -7.03 -4.19 0.72
CA GLN A 78 -7.36 -4.81 -0.55
C GLN A 78 -7.99 -6.21 -0.36
N ASN A 79 -8.91 -6.60 -1.24
CA ASN A 79 -9.57 -7.92 -1.21
C ASN A 79 -8.60 -9.05 -1.61
N SER A 80 -7.57 -9.24 -0.79
CA SER A 80 -6.50 -10.22 -0.97
C SER A 80 -6.08 -10.80 0.37
N LEU A 81 -6.15 -12.12 0.51
CA LEU A 81 -5.68 -12.83 1.71
C LEU A 81 -4.17 -12.65 1.93
N LEU A 82 -3.38 -12.47 0.87
CA LEU A 82 -1.94 -12.21 0.98
C LEU A 82 -1.69 -10.84 1.62
N VAL A 83 -2.41 -9.80 1.17
CA VAL A 83 -2.30 -8.45 1.75
C VAL A 83 -2.77 -8.47 3.20
N LEU A 84 -3.90 -9.12 3.50
CA LEU A 84 -4.37 -9.28 4.88
C LEU A 84 -3.30 -9.90 5.76
N LYS A 85 -2.68 -11.01 5.33
CA LYS A 85 -1.63 -11.70 6.10
C LYS A 85 -0.37 -10.85 6.30
N GLN A 86 -0.01 -9.99 5.35
CA GLN A 86 1.09 -9.04 5.54
C GLN A 86 0.76 -8.00 6.62
N TYR A 87 -0.48 -7.49 6.65
CA TYR A 87 -0.91 -6.58 7.72
C TYR A 87 -0.93 -7.28 9.08
N GLU A 88 -1.51 -8.48 9.16
CA GLU A 88 -1.52 -9.27 10.40
C GLU A 88 -0.10 -9.51 10.95
N GLN A 89 0.86 -9.85 10.07
CA GLN A 89 2.25 -10.07 10.46
C GLN A 89 2.87 -8.78 11.02
N ARG A 90 2.69 -7.64 10.33
CA ARG A 90 3.24 -6.34 10.75
C ARG A 90 2.61 -5.85 12.06
N LEU A 91 1.29 -5.95 12.22
CA LEU A 91 0.62 -5.55 13.45
C LEU A 91 1.07 -6.39 14.64
N ARG A 92 1.28 -7.70 14.45
CA ARG A 92 1.83 -8.58 15.49
C ARG A 92 3.25 -8.22 15.86
N SER A 93 4.13 -7.94 14.87
CA SER A 93 5.51 -7.52 15.14
C SER A 93 5.59 -6.19 15.90
N GLU A 94 4.54 -5.38 15.80
CA GLU A 94 4.43 -4.09 16.47
C GLU A 94 3.58 -4.16 17.77
N CYS A 95 3.21 -5.38 18.21
CA CYS A 95 2.39 -5.64 19.40
C CYS A 95 1.05 -4.90 19.41
N ILE A 96 0.41 -4.71 18.24
CA ILE A 96 -0.89 -4.07 18.10
C ILE A 96 -1.98 -5.14 18.05
N GLY A 97 -2.94 -5.08 19.00
CA GLY A 97 -4.14 -5.92 18.99
C GLY A 97 -5.05 -5.58 17.81
N TYR A 98 -5.63 -6.58 17.19
CA TYR A 98 -6.56 -6.40 16.07
C TYR A 98 -7.52 -7.58 15.95
N GLN A 99 -8.68 -7.33 15.34
CA GLN A 99 -9.67 -8.35 14.99
C GLN A 99 -10.02 -8.28 13.51
N VAL A 100 -10.04 -9.43 12.83
CA VAL A 100 -10.49 -9.52 11.43
C VAL A 100 -11.97 -9.85 11.39
N ILE A 101 -12.78 -9.00 10.75
CA ILE A 101 -14.21 -9.24 10.59
C ILE A 101 -14.46 -10.36 9.56
N THR A 102 -15.26 -11.33 9.97
CA THR A 102 -15.75 -12.44 9.14
C THR A 102 -17.27 -12.57 9.24
N ALA A 103 -17.86 -13.51 8.51
CA ALA A 103 -19.29 -13.82 8.61
C ALA A 103 -19.68 -14.26 10.05
N ASN A 104 -18.74 -14.91 10.74
CA ASN A 104 -18.95 -15.49 12.08
C ASN A 104 -18.56 -14.53 13.20
N THR A 105 -18.30 -13.24 12.92
CA THR A 105 -17.98 -12.26 13.95
C THR A 105 -19.28 -11.80 14.61
N GLU A 106 -19.47 -12.17 15.87
CA GLU A 106 -20.66 -11.81 16.66
C GLU A 106 -20.45 -10.50 17.42
N ARG A 107 -19.24 -10.25 17.91
CA ARG A 107 -18.89 -9.03 18.65
C ARG A 107 -17.49 -8.54 18.26
N ILE A 108 -17.24 -7.25 18.47
CA ILE A 108 -15.92 -6.65 18.34
C ILE A 108 -15.33 -6.48 19.75
N THR A 109 -14.14 -7.03 19.92
CA THR A 109 -13.38 -7.00 21.19
C THR A 109 -12.15 -6.11 21.12
N GLU A 110 -11.69 -5.76 19.89
CA GLU A 110 -10.49 -4.98 19.67
C GLU A 110 -10.82 -3.58 19.15
N ASP A 111 -10.02 -2.59 19.50
CA ASP A 111 -10.16 -1.22 19.00
C ASP A 111 -9.75 -1.08 17.54
N LEU A 112 -8.90 -1.97 17.04
CA LEU A 112 -8.55 -2.06 15.62
C LEU A 112 -9.24 -3.25 14.97
N VAL A 113 -10.04 -2.96 13.98
CA VAL A 113 -10.72 -3.96 13.15
C VAL A 113 -10.15 -3.93 11.74
N ILE A 114 -9.93 -5.09 11.13
CA ILE A 114 -9.50 -5.21 9.74
C ILE A 114 -10.62 -5.84 8.92
N ILE A 115 -10.92 -5.24 7.77
CA ILE A 115 -11.85 -5.80 6.79
C ILE A 115 -11.24 -5.83 5.40
N LEU A 116 -11.58 -6.86 4.64
CA LEU A 116 -11.26 -6.92 3.21
C LEU A 116 -12.21 -6.03 2.42
N ASN A 117 -11.71 -5.36 1.38
CA ASN A 117 -12.47 -4.47 0.51
C ASN A 117 -13.46 -5.26 -0.38
N ASN A 118 -14.53 -5.76 0.20
CA ASN A 118 -15.62 -6.41 -0.53
C ASN A 118 -16.97 -6.18 0.14
N LYS A 119 -18.05 -6.29 -0.66
CA LYS A 119 -19.43 -6.00 -0.24
C LYS A 119 -19.87 -6.77 1.02
N TYR A 120 -19.45 -8.02 1.16
CA TYR A 120 -19.87 -8.87 2.29
C TYR A 120 -19.23 -8.39 3.59
N ARG A 121 -17.95 -8.03 3.58
CA ARG A 121 -17.23 -7.52 4.76
C ARG A 121 -17.80 -6.19 5.23
N TYR A 122 -18.13 -5.29 4.32
CA TYR A 122 -18.81 -4.04 4.66
C TYR A 122 -20.19 -4.29 5.29
N LYS A 123 -20.98 -5.24 4.74
CA LYS A 123 -22.27 -5.63 5.31
C LYS A 123 -22.13 -6.19 6.72
N TYR A 124 -21.11 -7.00 6.99
CA TYR A 124 -20.87 -7.52 8.35
C TYR A 124 -20.46 -6.40 9.31
N PHE A 125 -19.53 -5.53 8.90
CA PHE A 125 -19.08 -4.43 9.74
C PHE A 125 -20.20 -3.41 10.03
N SER A 126 -21.10 -3.15 9.11
CA SER A 126 -22.20 -2.18 9.30
C SER A 126 -23.16 -2.52 10.44
N LYS A 127 -23.09 -3.73 11.02
CA LYS A 127 -23.85 -4.14 12.21
C LYS A 127 -23.29 -3.60 13.53
N PHE A 128 -22.06 -3.04 13.52
CA PHE A 128 -21.29 -2.67 14.72
C PHE A 128 -21.13 -1.16 14.93
N GLU A 129 -22.19 -0.38 14.75
CA GLU A 129 -22.23 1.07 15.00
C GLU A 129 -21.05 1.84 14.39
N PRO A 130 -20.97 1.94 13.07
CA PRO A 130 -19.83 2.54 12.35
C PRO A 130 -19.51 3.97 12.76
N ALA A 131 -20.48 4.72 13.31
CA ALA A 131 -20.33 6.11 13.72
C ALA A 131 -19.21 6.34 14.74
N ASN A 132 -18.87 5.31 15.52
CA ASN A 132 -17.82 5.38 16.54
C ASN A 132 -16.42 5.12 16.01
N TYR A 133 -16.28 4.78 14.72
CA TYR A 133 -15.02 4.36 14.13
C TYR A 133 -14.37 5.42 13.25
N ILE A 134 -13.03 5.41 13.23
CA ILE A 134 -12.22 6.02 12.18
C ILE A 134 -12.10 5.00 11.05
N LEU A 135 -12.54 5.36 9.85
CA LEU A 135 -12.43 4.53 8.66
C LEU A 135 -11.10 4.80 7.96
N MET A 136 -10.22 3.81 7.90
CA MET A 136 -8.92 3.89 7.23
C MET A 136 -8.97 3.08 5.93
N LEU A 137 -8.80 3.73 4.78
CA LEU A 137 -8.90 3.12 3.46
C LEU A 137 -7.51 2.99 2.85
N ASP A 138 -6.92 1.79 2.94
CA ASP A 138 -5.66 1.52 2.24
C ASP A 138 -5.90 1.38 0.73
N GLU A 139 -4.97 1.91 -0.09
CA GLU A 139 -5.11 2.08 -1.54
C GLU A 139 -6.46 2.73 -1.88
N SER A 140 -6.73 3.90 -1.26
CA SER A 140 -8.05 4.53 -1.23
C SER A 140 -8.58 4.89 -2.61
N ASP A 141 -7.73 5.11 -3.61
CA ASP A 141 -8.10 5.32 -5.01
C ASP A 141 -8.90 4.16 -5.62
N GLN A 142 -8.73 2.95 -5.08
CA GLN A 142 -9.53 1.77 -5.46
C GLN A 142 -10.57 1.41 -4.41
N THR A 143 -10.18 1.47 -3.14
CA THR A 143 -11.01 1.01 -2.04
C THR A 143 -12.30 1.80 -1.95
N ILE A 144 -12.25 3.10 -2.24
CA ILE A 144 -13.42 3.98 -2.20
C ILE A 144 -14.51 3.59 -3.23
N ASN A 145 -14.15 2.98 -4.35
CA ASN A 145 -15.11 2.57 -5.36
C ASN A 145 -16.00 1.39 -4.91
N VAL A 146 -15.56 0.63 -3.91
CA VAL A 146 -16.29 -0.53 -3.35
C VAL A 146 -16.90 -0.18 -2.00
N CYS A 147 -16.28 0.75 -1.26
CA CYS A 147 -16.78 1.20 0.03
C CYS A 147 -18.15 1.86 -0.11
N PRO A 148 -19.17 1.38 0.62
CA PRO A 148 -20.50 2.00 0.54
C PRO A 148 -20.47 3.45 0.98
N LEU A 149 -21.02 4.34 0.15
CA LEU A 149 -21.10 5.78 0.45
C LEU A 149 -21.81 6.05 1.79
N LYS A 150 -22.82 5.25 2.12
CA LYS A 150 -23.53 5.32 3.39
C LYS A 150 -22.58 5.06 4.56
N LEU A 151 -21.66 4.10 4.45
CA LEU A 151 -20.68 3.79 5.49
C LEU A 151 -19.69 4.94 5.65
N SER A 152 -19.11 5.44 4.57
CA SER A 152 -18.13 6.55 4.65
C SER A 152 -18.73 7.84 5.22
N LYS A 153 -20.05 8.06 5.04
CA LYS A 153 -20.77 9.18 5.64
C LYS A 153 -21.16 8.96 7.09
N SER A 154 -21.30 7.71 7.54
CA SER A 154 -21.71 7.38 8.90
C SER A 154 -20.56 7.33 9.90
N VAL A 155 -19.32 7.19 9.45
CA VAL A 155 -18.15 7.16 10.33
C VAL A 155 -17.74 8.54 10.82
N LYS A 156 -17.05 8.59 11.95
CA LYS A 156 -16.57 9.84 12.55
C LYS A 156 -15.56 10.56 11.66
N LYS A 157 -14.63 9.81 11.05
CA LYS A 157 -13.52 10.32 10.25
C LYS A 157 -13.10 9.28 9.22
N THR A 158 -12.67 9.72 8.04
CA THR A 158 -12.09 8.85 7.01
C THR A 158 -10.63 9.24 6.77
N VAL A 159 -9.75 8.25 6.82
CA VAL A 159 -8.33 8.38 6.50
C VAL A 159 -8.06 7.66 5.19
N HIS A 160 -7.69 8.41 4.18
CA HIS A 160 -7.37 7.91 2.85
C HIS A 160 -5.87 7.68 2.74
N ILE A 161 -5.45 6.48 2.40
CA ILE A 161 -4.03 6.12 2.27
C ILE A 161 -3.76 5.73 0.83
N THR A 162 -2.92 6.47 0.11
CA THR A 162 -2.63 6.16 -1.30
C THR A 162 -1.37 6.86 -1.80
N ALA A 163 -0.77 6.32 -2.87
CA ALA A 163 0.24 7.00 -3.67
C ALA A 163 -0.38 7.85 -4.80
N THR A 164 -1.69 7.76 -4.99
CA THR A 164 -2.40 8.36 -6.12
C THR A 164 -3.75 8.90 -5.67
N PRO A 165 -3.76 10.10 -5.06
CA PRO A 165 -4.96 10.70 -4.51
C PRO A 165 -6.07 10.87 -5.56
N TYR A 166 -7.29 10.67 -5.15
CA TYR A 166 -8.45 10.82 -6.02
C TYR A 166 -8.72 12.30 -6.31
N ASN A 167 -8.59 12.72 -7.57
CA ASN A 167 -8.68 14.13 -7.99
C ASN A 167 -10.01 14.84 -7.68
N ARG A 168 -11.06 14.10 -7.34
CA ARG A 168 -12.41 14.63 -7.06
C ARG A 168 -12.73 14.73 -5.56
N MET A 169 -11.76 14.43 -4.70
CA MET A 169 -11.93 14.55 -3.25
C MET A 169 -11.19 15.75 -2.72
N THR A 170 -11.82 16.43 -1.78
CA THR A 170 -11.17 17.42 -0.92
C THR A 170 -10.76 16.74 0.37
N TYR A 171 -9.54 17.01 0.80
CA TYR A 171 -9.00 16.52 2.06
C TYR A 171 -8.80 17.69 3.02
N ASP A 172 -9.18 17.50 4.27
CA ASP A 172 -9.05 18.54 5.30
C ASP A 172 -7.60 18.65 5.79
N ARG A 173 -6.86 17.53 5.71
CA ARG A 173 -5.44 17.44 6.09
C ARG A 173 -4.71 16.44 5.21
N CYS A 174 -3.43 16.74 4.92
CA CYS A 174 -2.53 15.79 4.25
C CYS A 174 -1.32 15.51 5.15
N ILE A 175 -1.07 14.22 5.41
CA ILE A 175 0.13 13.71 6.06
C ILE A 175 1.03 13.15 4.96
N MET A 176 2.19 13.78 4.76
CA MET A 176 3.16 13.33 3.76
C MET A 176 4.09 12.31 4.38
N VAL A 177 4.17 11.11 3.77
CA VAL A 177 5.20 10.13 4.13
C VAL A 177 6.51 10.58 3.50
N PRO A 178 7.55 10.90 4.29
CA PRO A 178 8.80 11.41 3.75
C PRO A 178 9.50 10.35 2.90
N ARG A 179 10.10 10.80 1.79
CA ARG A 179 10.94 9.94 0.96
C ARG A 179 12.28 9.72 1.67
N VAL A 180 12.66 8.47 1.89
CA VAL A 180 13.93 8.11 2.50
C VAL A 180 15.04 8.04 1.44
N ALA A 181 16.30 8.23 1.87
CA ALA A 181 17.47 8.31 0.96
C ALA A 181 17.68 7.04 0.11
N ASN A 182 17.33 5.88 0.65
CA ASN A 182 17.45 4.58 -0.02
C ASN A 182 16.16 4.14 -0.74
N TYR A 183 15.25 5.05 -1.04
CA TYR A 183 14.09 4.80 -1.87
C TYR A 183 14.48 4.85 -3.36
N TYR A 184 14.12 3.80 -4.10
CA TYR A 184 14.20 3.76 -5.56
C TYR A 184 12.88 4.19 -6.18
N SER A 185 12.94 5.22 -7.00
CA SER A 185 11.84 5.72 -7.81
C SER A 185 11.92 5.18 -9.25
N VAL A 186 10.96 5.55 -10.07
CA VAL A 186 10.97 5.21 -11.48
C VAL A 186 12.17 5.82 -12.24
N GLU A 187 12.75 6.89 -11.71
CA GLU A 187 13.91 7.58 -12.30
C GLU A 187 15.22 6.84 -12.03
N ASP A 188 15.24 5.97 -11.04
CA ASP A 188 16.40 5.17 -10.67
C ASP A 188 16.43 3.79 -11.39
N LEU A 189 15.42 3.50 -12.24
CA LEU A 189 15.32 2.22 -12.95
C LEU A 189 16.09 2.24 -14.27
N THR A 190 16.77 1.15 -14.57
CA THR A 190 17.20 0.82 -15.94
C THR A 190 15.98 0.26 -16.70
N VAL A 191 15.63 0.85 -17.84
CA VAL A 191 14.51 0.39 -18.66
C VAL A 191 15.04 -0.35 -19.88
N SER A 192 14.68 -1.63 -19.98
CA SER A 192 15.03 -2.51 -21.12
C SER A 192 13.80 -2.83 -21.95
N LEU A 193 13.98 -2.98 -23.24
CA LEU A 193 12.91 -3.30 -24.20
C LEU A 193 12.99 -4.76 -24.59
N THR A 194 11.82 -5.40 -24.70
CA THR A 194 11.72 -6.75 -25.25
C THR A 194 10.86 -6.74 -26.52
N TYR A 195 11.36 -7.40 -27.58
CA TYR A 195 10.70 -7.51 -28.87
C TYR A 195 9.81 -8.75 -28.98
N THR A 196 9.92 -9.67 -28.02
CA THR A 196 9.19 -10.94 -28.03
C THR A 196 8.35 -11.11 -26.77
N ASP A 197 7.32 -11.96 -26.87
CA ASP A 197 6.59 -12.43 -25.68
C ASP A 197 7.31 -13.56 -24.96
N ASP A 198 8.38 -14.09 -25.54
CA ASP A 198 9.28 -15.05 -24.89
C ASP A 198 10.16 -14.34 -23.85
N ASN A 199 10.13 -14.85 -22.62
CA ASN A 199 10.91 -14.28 -21.53
C ASN A 199 12.28 -14.95 -21.36
N THR A 200 12.62 -15.95 -22.20
CA THR A 200 13.83 -16.78 -22.00
C THR A 200 15.08 -15.92 -22.08
N GLU A 201 15.24 -15.11 -23.14
CA GLU A 201 16.38 -14.20 -23.30
C GLU A 201 16.52 -13.21 -22.13
N THR A 202 15.39 -12.64 -21.69
CA THR A 202 15.39 -11.72 -20.55
C THR A 202 15.82 -12.43 -19.26
N VAL A 203 15.37 -13.67 -19.06
CA VAL A 203 15.79 -14.50 -17.92
C VAL A 203 17.27 -14.84 -18.00
N GLU A 204 17.80 -15.21 -19.17
CA GLU A 204 19.23 -15.46 -19.37
C GLU A 204 20.09 -14.25 -19.01
N ASN A 205 19.66 -13.06 -19.42
CA ASN A 205 20.34 -11.81 -19.06
C ASN A 205 20.27 -11.53 -17.56
N PHE A 206 19.11 -11.74 -16.94
CA PHE A 206 18.95 -11.61 -15.48
C PHE A 206 19.85 -12.57 -14.70
N LEU A 207 20.04 -13.79 -15.18
CA LEU A 207 20.88 -14.81 -14.53
C LEU A 207 22.39 -14.51 -14.58
N LYS A 208 22.83 -13.55 -15.40
CA LYS A 208 24.21 -13.05 -15.40
C LYS A 208 24.57 -12.22 -14.17
N SER A 209 23.58 -11.72 -13.43
CA SER A 209 23.79 -11.06 -12.15
C SER A 209 24.19 -12.05 -11.05
N ASP A 210 24.85 -11.58 -10.00
CA ASP A 210 25.28 -12.46 -8.90
C ASP A 210 24.11 -13.09 -8.14
N THR A 211 23.08 -12.29 -7.87
CA THR A 211 21.85 -12.70 -7.19
C THR A 211 20.69 -11.82 -7.59
N GLY A 212 19.46 -12.33 -7.50
CA GLY A 212 18.29 -11.50 -7.78
C GLY A 212 16.95 -12.18 -7.57
N ILE A 213 15.92 -11.36 -7.52
CA ILE A 213 14.52 -11.80 -7.59
C ILE A 213 13.89 -11.13 -8.81
N MET A 214 13.29 -11.94 -9.70
CA MET A 214 12.56 -11.45 -10.87
C MET A 214 11.05 -11.61 -10.64
N LEU A 215 10.29 -10.62 -11.08
CA LEU A 215 8.82 -10.69 -11.15
C LEU A 215 8.35 -10.57 -12.60
N ILE A 216 7.61 -11.57 -13.08
CA ILE A 216 6.92 -11.52 -14.37
C ILE A 216 5.43 -11.31 -14.09
N ASN A 217 4.91 -10.12 -14.36
CA ASN A 217 3.51 -9.77 -14.08
C ASN A 217 2.79 -9.17 -15.31
N ARG A 218 3.23 -9.54 -16.50
CA ARG A 218 2.68 -9.07 -17.79
C ARG A 218 1.37 -9.76 -18.19
N TYR A 219 1.06 -10.93 -17.63
CA TYR A 219 -0.07 -11.75 -18.03
C TYR A 219 -1.37 -11.41 -17.30
N SER A 220 -2.50 -11.57 -18.01
CA SER A 220 -3.85 -11.37 -17.45
C SER A 220 -4.54 -12.69 -17.14
N TYR A 221 -4.21 -13.75 -17.85
CA TYR A 221 -4.86 -15.07 -17.78
C TYR A 221 -3.99 -16.10 -17.10
N ILE A 222 -4.61 -16.93 -16.26
CA ILE A 222 -3.92 -17.99 -15.50
C ILE A 222 -3.22 -19.00 -16.44
N GLY A 223 -3.85 -19.35 -17.57
CA GLY A 223 -3.26 -20.26 -18.55
C GLY A 223 -1.92 -19.75 -19.12
N GLN A 224 -1.83 -18.44 -19.43
CA GLN A 224 -0.58 -17.83 -19.91
C GLN A 224 0.51 -17.85 -18.83
N MET A 225 0.14 -17.60 -17.57
CA MET A 225 1.06 -17.67 -16.44
C MET A 225 1.60 -19.10 -16.23
N GLN A 226 0.71 -20.09 -16.31
CA GLN A 226 1.08 -21.49 -16.18
C GLN A 226 1.99 -21.93 -17.32
N HIS A 227 1.66 -21.55 -18.56
CA HIS A 227 2.50 -21.82 -19.72
C HIS A 227 3.91 -21.22 -19.54
N CYS A 228 3.99 -19.94 -19.19
CA CYS A 228 5.27 -19.28 -18.90
C CYS A 228 6.04 -20.00 -17.78
N ALA A 229 5.38 -20.40 -16.69
CA ALA A 229 6.03 -21.10 -15.59
C ALA A 229 6.63 -22.44 -16.04
N VAL A 230 5.89 -23.22 -16.83
CA VAL A 230 6.37 -24.50 -17.34
C VAL A 230 7.52 -24.32 -18.35
N THR A 231 7.41 -23.32 -19.24
CA THR A 231 8.46 -23.03 -20.23
C THR A 231 9.76 -22.64 -19.53
N LEU A 232 9.71 -21.70 -18.59
CA LEU A 232 10.89 -21.25 -17.86
C LEU A 232 11.47 -22.36 -16.96
N ALA A 233 10.63 -23.17 -16.32
CA ALA A 233 11.09 -24.27 -15.48
C ALA A 233 11.79 -25.38 -16.31
N ARG A 234 11.41 -25.56 -17.57
CA ARG A 234 12.09 -26.48 -18.48
C ARG A 234 13.42 -25.92 -18.99
N ALA A 235 13.44 -24.64 -19.33
CA ALA A 235 14.66 -23.96 -19.80
C ALA A 235 15.68 -23.80 -18.67
N PHE A 236 15.24 -23.57 -17.44
CA PHE A 236 16.09 -23.30 -16.27
C PHE A 236 15.69 -24.17 -15.07
N PRO A 237 15.87 -25.50 -15.15
CA PRO A 237 15.37 -26.45 -14.14
C PRO A 237 15.95 -26.22 -12.73
N GLN A 238 17.15 -25.64 -12.62
CA GLN A 238 17.82 -25.31 -11.36
C GLN A 238 17.33 -24.02 -10.69
N ILE A 239 16.49 -23.22 -11.38
CA ILE A 239 15.98 -21.97 -10.84
C ILE A 239 14.56 -22.18 -10.33
N PRO A 240 14.24 -21.81 -9.06
CA PRO A 240 12.88 -21.89 -8.56
C PRO A 240 11.97 -20.88 -9.27
N VAL A 241 10.98 -21.39 -10.00
CA VAL A 241 9.92 -20.59 -10.63
C VAL A 241 8.66 -20.69 -9.79
N VAL A 242 8.25 -19.60 -9.17
CA VAL A 242 7.12 -19.53 -8.25
C VAL A 242 5.90 -18.92 -8.95
N LEU A 243 4.88 -19.71 -9.17
CA LEU A 243 3.61 -19.27 -9.74
C LEU A 243 2.64 -18.87 -8.62
N LEU A 244 2.27 -17.59 -8.58
CA LEU A 244 1.36 -17.02 -7.59
C LEU A 244 -0.07 -16.98 -8.13
N THR A 245 -0.79 -18.06 -7.88
CA THR A 245 -2.24 -18.18 -8.10
C THR A 245 -2.93 -18.46 -6.75
N SER A 246 -4.22 -18.82 -6.74
CA SER A 246 -4.89 -19.34 -5.53
C SER A 246 -4.11 -20.49 -4.91
N ASP A 247 -3.63 -21.41 -5.77
CA ASP A 247 -2.73 -22.51 -5.40
C ASP A 247 -1.30 -22.12 -5.80
N LYS A 248 -0.54 -21.59 -4.85
CA LYS A 248 0.85 -21.23 -5.09
C LYS A 248 1.66 -22.49 -5.43
N LYS A 249 2.35 -22.46 -6.57
CA LYS A 249 3.16 -23.58 -7.04
C LYS A 249 4.61 -23.15 -7.21
N ILE A 250 5.55 -24.04 -6.89
CA ILE A 250 6.95 -23.90 -7.24
C ILE A 250 7.34 -25.00 -8.22
N TYR A 251 7.99 -24.63 -9.30
CA TYR A 251 8.61 -25.49 -10.29
C TYR A 251 10.11 -25.47 -10.05
N LEU A 252 10.70 -26.64 -9.84
CA LEU A 252 12.13 -26.78 -9.54
C LEU A 252 12.58 -28.21 -9.84
N ASN A 253 13.74 -28.37 -10.49
CA ASN A 253 14.34 -29.68 -10.83
C ASN A 253 13.33 -30.61 -11.54
N ASN A 254 12.60 -30.07 -12.53
CA ASN A 254 11.53 -30.76 -13.28
C ASN A 254 10.36 -31.28 -12.42
N GLY A 255 10.31 -30.89 -11.16
CA GLY A 255 9.19 -31.18 -10.25
C GLY A 255 8.29 -30.00 -10.02
N VAL A 256 7.07 -30.27 -9.53
CA VAL A 256 6.09 -29.24 -9.13
C VAL A 256 5.63 -29.50 -7.71
N LYS A 257 5.74 -28.48 -6.85
CA LYS A 257 5.31 -28.57 -5.45
C LYS A 257 4.32 -27.46 -5.12
N ILE A 258 3.24 -27.80 -4.42
CA ILE A 258 2.30 -26.80 -3.89
C ILE A 258 2.92 -26.16 -2.65
N LEU A 259 2.97 -24.82 -2.65
CA LEU A 259 3.47 -24.05 -1.53
C LEU A 259 2.35 -23.73 -0.54
N ARG A 260 2.48 -24.20 0.69
CA ARG A 260 1.55 -23.85 1.78
C ARG A 260 1.91 -22.55 2.51
N CYS A 261 2.91 -21.83 2.02
CA CYS A 261 3.35 -20.56 2.61
C CYS A 261 2.28 -19.48 2.51
N LYS A 262 2.10 -18.73 3.61
CA LYS A 262 1.07 -17.68 3.74
C LYS A 262 1.54 -16.29 3.28
N SER A 263 2.86 -16.05 3.11
CA SER A 263 3.41 -14.76 2.67
C SER A 263 4.54 -14.93 1.66
N ILE A 264 4.75 -13.90 0.82
CA ILE A 264 5.85 -13.87 -0.17
C ILE A 264 7.21 -13.86 0.53
N SER A 265 7.36 -13.09 1.62
CA SER A 265 8.60 -13.05 2.40
C SER A 265 9.04 -14.45 2.83
N LYS A 266 8.12 -15.25 3.40
CA LYS A 266 8.43 -16.63 3.79
C LYS A 266 8.77 -17.54 2.61
N ILE A 267 8.19 -17.30 1.43
CA ILE A 267 8.59 -18.05 0.23
C ILE A 267 10.04 -17.71 -0.12
N ILE A 268 10.41 -16.45 -0.12
CA ILE A 268 11.78 -15.98 -0.39
C ILE A 268 12.75 -16.55 0.65
N ASP A 269 12.38 -16.50 1.95
CA ASP A 269 13.23 -17.05 3.02
C ASP A 269 13.46 -18.55 2.88
N ASN A 270 12.44 -19.32 2.48
CA ASN A 270 12.56 -20.76 2.23
C ASN A 270 13.40 -21.10 0.99
N LEU A 271 13.62 -20.13 0.10
CA LEU A 271 14.41 -20.25 -1.12
C LEU A 271 15.76 -19.49 -1.02
N ARG A 272 16.23 -19.21 0.19
CA ARG A 272 17.45 -18.40 0.41
C ARG A 272 18.72 -19.01 -0.19
N ASP A 273 18.76 -20.34 -0.33
CA ASP A 273 19.91 -21.06 -0.87
C ASP A 273 20.04 -20.88 -2.40
N TYR A 274 19.00 -20.41 -3.06
CA TYR A 274 19.03 -20.12 -4.50
C TYR A 274 19.45 -18.68 -4.75
N LYS A 275 20.45 -18.48 -5.61
CA LYS A 275 20.90 -17.14 -6.02
C LYS A 275 19.79 -16.35 -6.69
N HIS A 276 19.02 -16.99 -7.56
CA HIS A 276 17.94 -16.39 -8.33
C HIS A 276 16.59 -17.04 -8.01
N ILE A 277 15.53 -16.23 -8.00
CA ILE A 277 14.15 -16.69 -7.85
C ILE A 277 13.29 -15.95 -8.88
N ILE A 278 12.42 -16.67 -9.58
CA ILE A 278 11.48 -16.08 -10.54
C ILE A 278 10.08 -16.21 -9.98
N PHE A 279 9.39 -15.08 -9.84
CA PHE A 279 7.95 -15.04 -9.51
C PHE A 279 7.14 -14.75 -10.77
N ILE A 280 6.07 -15.50 -10.97
CA ILE A 280 5.07 -15.25 -12.00
C ILE A 280 3.76 -14.96 -11.29
N ALA A 281 3.22 -13.77 -11.53
CA ALA A 281 2.00 -13.30 -10.89
C ALA A 281 1.06 -12.65 -11.91
N ASN A 282 -0.22 -12.68 -11.61
CA ASN A 282 -1.21 -12.00 -12.43
C ASN A 282 -1.16 -10.48 -12.17
N ARG A 283 -1.70 -9.71 -13.10
CA ARG A 283 -1.84 -8.24 -12.98
C ARG A 283 -2.61 -7.78 -11.73
N LEU A 284 -3.56 -8.58 -11.22
CA LEU A 284 -4.38 -8.22 -10.06
C LEU A 284 -3.63 -8.37 -8.73
N SER A 285 -2.62 -9.24 -8.66
CA SER A 285 -1.76 -9.42 -7.47
C SER A 285 -0.67 -8.34 -7.33
N ASN A 286 -0.72 -7.30 -8.16
CA ASN A 286 0.35 -6.30 -8.27
C ASN A 286 0.31 -5.20 -7.23
N ARG A 287 -0.77 -5.05 -6.47
CA ARG A 287 -0.89 -4.00 -5.45
C ARG A 287 -0.80 -4.60 -4.06
N GLY A 288 -0.23 -3.85 -3.13
CA GLY A 288 -0.14 -4.22 -1.72
C GLY A 288 0.81 -5.37 -1.40
N LEU A 289 1.45 -6.02 -2.40
CA LEU A 289 2.41 -7.09 -2.19
C LEU A 289 3.85 -6.56 -2.25
N SER A 290 4.68 -7.00 -1.31
CA SER A 290 6.12 -6.73 -1.30
C SER A 290 6.88 -8.02 -1.60
N TYR A 291 7.81 -7.95 -2.55
CA TYR A 291 8.68 -9.07 -2.94
C TYR A 291 10.04 -8.89 -2.26
N VAL A 292 10.08 -9.12 -0.95
CA VAL A 292 11.25 -8.91 -0.10
C VAL A 292 11.32 -10.01 0.96
N SER A 293 12.51 -10.43 1.33
CA SER A 293 12.75 -11.37 2.43
C SER A 293 12.31 -10.77 3.78
N SER A 294 12.09 -11.62 4.78
CA SER A 294 11.65 -11.15 6.12
C SER A 294 12.68 -10.26 6.80
N ASP A 295 13.96 -10.43 6.49
CA ASP A 295 15.09 -9.63 6.99
C ASP A 295 15.41 -8.41 6.11
N TYR A 296 14.62 -8.17 5.05
CA TYR A 296 14.81 -7.07 4.09
C TYR A 296 16.15 -7.09 3.32
N LYS A 297 16.87 -8.22 3.28
CA LYS A 297 18.16 -8.30 2.59
C LYS A 297 18.04 -8.69 1.11
N ARG A 298 16.99 -9.43 0.74
CA ARG A 298 16.73 -9.82 -0.64
C ARG A 298 15.50 -9.09 -1.18
N HIS A 299 15.68 -8.36 -2.26
CA HIS A 299 14.67 -7.54 -2.90
C HIS A 299 14.44 -7.95 -4.35
N LEU A 300 13.34 -7.49 -4.91
CA LEU A 300 13.07 -7.56 -6.34
C LEU A 300 14.09 -6.71 -7.09
N THR A 301 14.79 -7.29 -8.07
CA THR A 301 15.82 -6.60 -8.86
C THR A 301 15.47 -6.48 -10.35
N CYS A 302 14.53 -7.32 -10.84
CA CYS A 302 14.05 -7.26 -12.21
C CYS A 302 12.51 -7.42 -12.24
N GLN A 303 11.84 -6.62 -13.06
CA GLN A 303 10.40 -6.75 -13.26
C GLN A 303 10.05 -6.70 -14.76
N ILE A 304 9.42 -7.76 -15.26
CA ILE A 304 8.86 -7.82 -16.63
C ILE A 304 7.36 -7.52 -16.55
N THR A 305 6.92 -6.43 -17.18
CA THR A 305 5.52 -6.00 -17.10
C THR A 305 5.02 -5.46 -18.45
N ARG A 306 3.73 -5.15 -18.53
CA ARG A 306 3.10 -4.39 -19.61
C ARG A 306 2.62 -3.03 -19.11
N ILE A 307 2.72 -2.02 -19.97
CA ILE A 307 2.22 -0.69 -19.65
C ILE A 307 0.70 -0.71 -19.65
N ARG A 308 0.10 -0.21 -18.59
CA ARG A 308 -1.34 -0.01 -18.49
C ARG A 308 -1.72 1.35 -19.06
N SER A 309 -2.90 1.42 -19.68
CA SER A 309 -3.43 2.69 -20.21
C SER A 309 -3.60 3.75 -19.09
N ASN A 310 -4.02 3.34 -17.91
CA ASN A 310 -4.13 4.22 -16.75
C ASN A 310 -2.76 4.36 -16.08
N VAL A 311 -2.20 5.57 -16.10
CA VAL A 311 -0.88 5.92 -15.56
C VAL A 311 -0.73 5.57 -14.09
N THR A 312 -1.72 5.88 -13.28
CA THR A 312 -1.77 5.58 -11.84
C THR A 312 -1.70 4.08 -11.57
N SER A 313 -2.53 3.31 -12.29
CA SER A 313 -2.54 1.86 -12.17
C SER A 313 -1.24 1.22 -12.63
N PHE A 314 -0.58 1.83 -13.61
CA PHE A 314 0.73 1.38 -14.08
C PHE A 314 1.79 1.56 -12.96
N PHE A 315 1.99 2.79 -12.48
CA PHE A 315 3.00 3.03 -11.44
C PHE A 315 2.74 2.23 -10.16
N GLN A 316 1.50 2.10 -9.75
CA GLN A 316 1.16 1.24 -8.60
C GLN A 316 1.40 -0.26 -8.86
N SER A 317 1.53 -0.70 -10.11
CA SER A 317 1.90 -2.09 -10.44
C SER A 317 3.40 -2.35 -10.41
N LEU A 318 4.24 -1.32 -10.34
CA LEU A 318 5.69 -1.44 -10.26
C LEU A 318 6.09 -1.86 -8.84
N ARG A 319 6.35 -3.16 -8.69
CA ARG A 319 6.78 -3.76 -7.41
C ARG A 319 8.27 -3.63 -7.16
N ILE A 320 9.02 -3.23 -8.18
CA ILE A 320 10.44 -2.95 -8.14
C ILE A 320 10.77 -1.59 -7.49
N LEU A 321 9.81 -0.67 -7.44
CA LEU A 321 9.98 0.60 -6.70
C LEU A 321 9.93 0.34 -5.20
N GLY A 322 10.62 1.16 -4.41
CA GLY A 322 10.50 1.09 -2.95
C GLY A 322 11.80 1.32 -2.20
N ILE A 323 11.79 0.96 -0.93
CA ILE A 323 12.92 1.12 -0.01
C ILE A 323 13.81 -0.11 -0.07
N TYR A 324 15.11 0.09 -0.29
CA TYR A 324 16.13 -0.95 -0.34
C TYR A 324 17.17 -0.73 0.76
N ASN A 325 17.86 -1.80 1.19
CA ASN A 325 18.86 -1.68 2.25
C ASN A 325 20.04 -0.76 1.89
N SER A 326 20.40 -0.73 0.59
CA SER A 326 21.43 0.15 0.07
C SER A 326 21.12 0.55 -1.37
N LYS A 327 21.23 1.82 -1.70
CA LYS A 327 21.00 2.33 -3.06
C LYS A 327 22.16 1.98 -4.02
N SER A 328 23.35 1.73 -3.50
CA SER A 328 24.54 1.49 -4.30
C SER A 328 24.75 0.05 -4.78
N LEU A 329 23.93 -0.90 -4.32
CA LEU A 329 24.17 -2.34 -4.53
C LEU A 329 23.29 -2.98 -5.60
N PHE A 330 22.30 -2.26 -6.15
CA PHE A 330 21.31 -2.87 -7.02
C PHE A 330 21.19 -2.12 -8.35
N ASN A 331 21.34 -2.87 -9.44
CA ASN A 331 20.83 -2.44 -10.74
C ASN A 331 19.39 -2.93 -10.85
N LEU A 332 18.43 -2.01 -10.76
CA LEU A 332 17.01 -2.35 -10.85
C LEU A 332 16.55 -2.22 -12.30
N GLU A 333 16.12 -3.32 -12.87
CA GLU A 333 15.74 -3.41 -14.28
C GLU A 333 14.22 -3.55 -14.45
N LEU A 334 13.63 -2.66 -15.22
CA LEU A 334 12.25 -2.73 -15.67
C LEU A 334 12.22 -3.11 -17.15
N VAL A 335 11.67 -4.28 -17.46
CA VAL A 335 11.54 -4.78 -18.84
C VAL A 335 10.11 -4.59 -19.32
N ILE A 336 9.97 -3.89 -20.45
CA ILE A 336 8.69 -3.61 -21.10
C ILE A 336 8.73 -3.99 -22.59
N PRO A 337 7.58 -4.29 -23.23
CA PRO A 337 7.53 -4.47 -24.68
C PRO A 337 7.96 -3.21 -25.43
N ASP A 338 8.74 -3.36 -26.50
CA ASP A 338 9.26 -2.23 -27.31
C ASP A 338 8.14 -1.35 -27.84
N HIS A 339 7.06 -1.94 -28.34
CA HIS A 339 5.90 -1.21 -28.86
C HIS A 339 5.16 -0.38 -27.80
N GLU A 340 5.41 -0.62 -26.50
CA GLU A 340 4.85 0.13 -25.37
C GLU A 340 5.76 1.28 -24.90
N GLN A 341 6.98 1.44 -25.44
CA GLN A 341 7.95 2.46 -25.05
C GLN A 341 7.38 3.88 -25.07
N LYS A 342 6.71 4.26 -26.16
CA LYS A 342 6.10 5.60 -26.28
C LYS A 342 5.06 5.87 -25.20
N LEU A 343 4.29 4.84 -24.81
CA LEU A 343 3.30 4.95 -23.76
C LEU A 343 3.97 5.08 -22.40
N PHE A 344 5.06 4.36 -22.14
CA PHE A 344 5.88 4.50 -20.95
C PHE A 344 6.43 5.93 -20.80
N GLU A 345 7.05 6.48 -21.85
CA GLU A 345 7.58 7.84 -21.84
C GLU A 345 6.50 8.90 -21.60
N LYS A 346 5.30 8.70 -22.17
CA LYS A 346 4.14 9.56 -21.88
C LYS A 346 3.75 9.50 -20.41
N HIS A 347 3.72 8.29 -19.82
CA HIS A 347 3.40 8.11 -18.41
C HIS A 347 4.47 8.72 -17.50
N LEU A 348 5.74 8.55 -17.86
CA LEU A 348 6.86 9.14 -17.10
C LEU A 348 6.80 10.67 -17.10
N ARG A 349 6.52 11.29 -18.24
CA ARG A 349 6.31 12.75 -18.32
C ARG A 349 5.14 13.21 -17.44
N PHE A 350 4.02 12.48 -17.49
CA PHE A 350 2.88 12.78 -16.63
C PHE A 350 3.23 12.66 -15.16
N PHE A 351 3.98 11.62 -14.76
CA PHE A 351 4.40 11.41 -13.38
C PHE A 351 5.33 12.52 -12.88
N LYS A 352 6.30 12.94 -13.71
CA LYS A 352 7.20 14.07 -13.40
C LYS A 352 6.46 15.41 -13.29
N SER A 353 5.43 15.62 -14.10
CA SER A 353 4.59 16.83 -14.04
C SER A 353 3.57 16.80 -12.88
N PHE A 354 3.44 15.66 -12.18
CA PHE A 354 2.52 15.48 -11.07
C PHE A 354 3.14 16.01 -9.78
N ASP A 355 3.27 17.33 -9.66
CA ASP A 355 3.61 17.93 -8.38
C ASP A 355 2.37 17.94 -7.47
N ILE A 356 2.40 17.02 -6.52
CA ILE A 356 1.34 16.91 -5.52
C ILE A 356 1.26 18.18 -4.67
N LYS A 357 2.40 18.86 -4.41
CA LYS A 357 2.42 20.09 -3.61
C LYS A 357 1.60 21.19 -4.31
N GLU A 358 1.75 21.32 -5.63
CA GLU A 358 1.00 22.33 -6.40
C GLU A 358 -0.51 22.03 -6.42
N LYS A 359 -0.90 20.75 -6.54
CA LYS A 359 -2.33 20.35 -6.52
C LYS A 359 -2.96 20.39 -5.13
N LEU A 360 -2.18 20.22 -4.08
CA LEU A 360 -2.63 20.27 -2.69
C LEU A 360 -2.62 21.70 -2.14
N ASN A 361 -1.77 22.61 -2.66
CA ASN A 361 -1.59 23.97 -2.13
C ASN A 361 -2.80 24.87 -2.25
N ASN A 362 -3.77 24.56 -3.08
CA ASN A 362 -4.94 25.45 -3.22
C ASN A 362 -6.00 25.28 -2.13
N ASN A 363 -5.95 24.23 -1.28
CA ASN A 363 -6.96 24.03 -0.20
C ASN A 363 -6.52 23.08 0.95
N LEU A 364 -5.22 22.87 1.21
CA LEU A 364 -4.80 21.87 2.21
C LEU A 364 -3.80 22.42 3.24
N LYS A 365 -4.06 22.11 4.53
CA LYS A 365 -3.05 22.23 5.59
C LYS A 365 -2.07 21.04 5.45
N ILE A 366 -0.86 21.30 4.95
CA ILE A 366 0.22 20.30 4.91
C ILE A 366 0.92 20.33 6.26
N THR A 367 0.94 19.19 6.95
CA THR A 367 1.81 18.96 8.11
C THR A 367 2.96 18.07 7.66
N THR A 368 4.16 18.58 7.73
CA THR A 368 5.43 17.85 7.54
C THR A 368 5.78 17.07 8.79
#